data_12af50807198178af50d466ef89c4823
#
_entry.id   12af50807198178af50d466ef89c4823
#
_cell.length_a   1.000
_cell.length_b   1.000
_cell.length_c   1.000
_cell.angle_alpha   90.00
_cell.angle_beta   90.00
_cell.angle_gamma   90.00
#
_symmetry.space_group_name_H-M   'P 1'
#
loop_
_entity.id
_entity.type
_entity.pdbx_description
1 polymer ?
#
loop_
_entity_poly.entity_id
_entity_poly.type
_entity_poly.pdbx_seq_one_letter_code
_entity_poly.pdbx_strand_id
1 'polypeptide(L)'
;MIAYREEKIKNAICYFAAEHAKRTKKPLHQTFLYKYLAFLDFESLSDTGQPVLGLKYKAMERGPVPIEIYNKRKGLKTDCFEFKELEDDKFIIMPKGHPSLEYFSSYEIQKMSRLIEIFADVFVKASDISEASHEDIRAWKETWRREKNGIIDYDDQFPGDITYKGEKELTPSEEHYLIYKSLEEASH
;
A
#
# COMPACT_ATOMS: atom_id res chain seq x y z
N MET A 1 7.79 -7.96 12.75
CA MET A 1 8.34 -8.46 11.44
C MET A 1 7.25 -9.16 10.65
N ILE A 2 7.03 -8.76 9.38
CA ILE A 2 6.01 -9.36 8.49
C ILE A 2 6.58 -10.64 7.88
N ALA A 3 5.91 -11.78 8.13
CA ALA A 3 6.30 -13.06 7.56
C ALA A 3 6.20 -13.03 6.02
N TYR A 4 7.20 -13.59 5.34
CA TYR A 4 7.25 -13.67 3.86
C TYR A 4 7.09 -12.31 3.16
N ARG A 5 7.61 -11.22 3.74
CA ARG A 5 7.41 -9.84 3.25
C ARG A 5 7.74 -9.67 1.76
N GLU A 6 8.87 -10.18 1.31
CA GLU A 6 9.31 -10.08 -0.09
C GLU A 6 8.31 -10.78 -1.05
N GLU A 7 7.87 -11.98 -0.67
CA GLU A 7 6.87 -12.73 -1.45
C GLU A 7 5.51 -12.04 -1.44
N LYS A 8 5.09 -11.48 -0.30
CA LYS A 8 3.86 -10.68 -0.23
C LYS A 8 3.94 -9.48 -1.15
N ILE A 9 5.02 -8.70 -1.13
CA ILE A 9 5.20 -7.54 -2.02
C ILE A 9 5.12 -7.96 -3.50
N LYS A 10 5.89 -8.98 -3.88
CA LYS A 10 5.89 -9.50 -5.26
C LYS A 10 4.49 -9.94 -5.70
N ASN A 11 3.82 -10.76 -4.88
CA ASN A 11 2.53 -11.33 -5.23
C ASN A 11 1.37 -10.32 -5.14
N ALA A 12 1.44 -9.30 -4.27
CA ALA A 12 0.48 -8.19 -4.27
C ALA A 12 0.57 -7.36 -5.57
N ILE A 13 1.78 -7.02 -6.02
CA ILE A 13 1.97 -6.31 -7.29
C ILE A 13 1.44 -7.16 -8.46
N CYS A 14 1.74 -8.45 -8.47
CA CYS A 14 1.24 -9.39 -9.46
C CYS A 14 -0.29 -9.43 -9.50
N TYR A 15 -0.92 -9.58 -8.34
CA TYR A 15 -2.37 -9.61 -8.18
C TYR A 15 -3.03 -8.34 -8.73
N PHE A 16 -2.56 -7.18 -8.28
CA PHE A 16 -3.13 -5.92 -8.73
C PHE A 16 -2.93 -5.69 -10.24
N ALA A 17 -1.77 -6.05 -10.79
CA ALA A 17 -1.53 -5.95 -12.23
C ALA A 17 -2.47 -6.86 -13.04
N ALA A 18 -2.63 -8.11 -12.62
CA ALA A 18 -3.46 -9.09 -13.31
C ALA A 18 -4.96 -8.74 -13.23
N GLU A 19 -5.47 -8.49 -12.02
CA GLU A 19 -6.91 -8.24 -11.82
C GLU A 19 -7.34 -6.87 -12.37
N HIS A 20 -6.50 -5.83 -12.25
CA HIS A 20 -6.77 -4.54 -12.87
C HIS A 20 -6.85 -4.65 -14.40
N ALA A 21 -5.88 -5.31 -15.03
CA ALA A 21 -5.87 -5.51 -16.49
C ALA A 21 -7.06 -6.36 -16.95
N LYS A 22 -7.40 -7.41 -16.22
CA LYS A 22 -8.55 -8.28 -16.50
C LYS A 22 -9.86 -7.50 -16.49
N ARG A 23 -10.05 -6.59 -15.53
CA ARG A 23 -11.29 -5.84 -15.33
C ARG A 23 -11.41 -4.62 -16.26
N THR A 24 -10.34 -3.84 -16.39
CA THR A 24 -10.33 -2.60 -17.19
C THR A 24 -9.96 -2.80 -18.65
N LYS A 25 -9.40 -3.97 -19.03
CA LYS A 25 -8.79 -4.26 -20.33
C LYS A 25 -7.59 -3.34 -20.65
N LYS A 26 -7.01 -2.71 -19.65
CA LYS A 26 -5.85 -1.82 -19.76
C LYS A 26 -4.77 -2.24 -18.76
N PRO A 27 -3.48 -2.05 -19.06
CA PRO A 27 -2.42 -2.30 -18.11
C PRO A 27 -2.53 -1.37 -16.90
N LEU A 28 -2.08 -1.86 -15.75
CA LEU A 28 -2.06 -1.08 -14.51
C LEU A 28 -1.00 0.03 -14.59
N HIS A 29 -1.41 1.29 -14.41
CA HIS A 29 -0.47 2.41 -14.29
C HIS A 29 0.15 2.47 -12.89
N GLN A 30 1.42 2.90 -12.81
CA GLN A 30 2.15 3.04 -11.53
C GLN A 30 1.38 3.84 -10.47
N THR A 31 0.65 4.89 -10.85
CA THR A 31 -0.14 5.68 -9.91
C THR A 31 -1.19 4.83 -9.20
N PHE A 32 -1.93 4.02 -9.95
CA PHE A 32 -2.90 3.09 -9.37
C PHE A 32 -2.22 2.04 -8.49
N LEU A 33 -1.10 1.44 -8.96
CA LEU A 33 -0.36 0.47 -8.16
C LEU A 33 0.04 1.05 -6.80
N TYR A 34 0.64 2.23 -6.79
CA TYR A 34 1.10 2.86 -5.55
C TYR A 34 -0.04 3.11 -4.56
N LYS A 35 -1.23 3.45 -5.07
CA LYS A 35 -2.41 3.64 -4.23
C LYS A 35 -2.97 2.30 -3.72
N TYR A 36 -3.04 1.27 -4.56
CA TYR A 36 -3.43 -0.06 -4.11
C TYR A 36 -2.55 -0.57 -2.96
N LEU A 37 -1.22 -0.43 -3.10
CA LEU A 37 -0.28 -0.86 -2.06
C LEU A 37 -0.45 -0.02 -0.77
N ALA A 38 -0.64 1.29 -0.90
CA ALA A 38 -0.85 2.16 0.24
C ALA A 38 -2.18 1.88 0.95
N PHE A 39 -3.29 1.76 0.22
CA PHE A 39 -4.58 1.38 0.82
C PHE A 39 -4.49 0.02 1.52
N LEU A 40 -3.84 -0.97 0.90
CA LEU A 40 -3.68 -2.29 1.50
C LEU A 40 -2.95 -2.22 2.85
N ASP A 41 -1.87 -1.44 2.94
CA ASP A 41 -1.11 -1.28 4.18
C ASP A 41 -1.86 -0.44 5.22
N PHE A 42 -2.36 0.74 4.85
CA PHE A 42 -2.97 1.67 5.82
C PHE A 42 -4.38 1.27 6.27
N GLU A 43 -5.20 0.64 5.42
CA GLU A 43 -6.47 0.08 5.85
C GLU A 43 -6.25 -1.12 6.79
N SER A 44 -5.31 -2.02 6.45
CA SER A 44 -5.00 -3.14 7.33
C SER A 44 -4.47 -2.67 8.68
N LEU A 45 -3.61 -1.64 8.68
CA LEU A 45 -3.11 -1.02 9.91
C LEU A 45 -4.25 -0.49 10.78
N SER A 46 -5.20 0.24 10.18
CA SER A 46 -6.37 0.76 10.91
C SER A 46 -7.26 -0.34 11.48
N ASP A 47 -7.46 -1.42 10.71
CA ASP A 47 -8.36 -2.50 11.09
C ASP A 47 -7.73 -3.47 12.11
N THR A 48 -6.44 -3.78 11.94
CA THR A 48 -5.77 -4.91 12.65
C THR A 48 -4.56 -4.49 13.48
N GLY A 49 -4.10 -3.24 13.34
CA GLY A 49 -2.86 -2.78 13.96
C GLY A 49 -1.59 -3.22 13.24
N GLN A 50 -1.70 -3.86 12.05
CA GLN A 50 -0.54 -4.33 11.31
C GLN A 50 -0.69 -4.07 9.81
N PRO A 51 0.33 -3.48 9.14
CA PRO A 51 0.34 -3.37 7.69
C PRO A 51 0.55 -4.76 7.04
N VAL A 52 0.03 -4.94 5.82
CA VAL A 52 0.18 -6.21 5.07
C VAL A 52 1.59 -6.37 4.51
N LEU A 53 2.15 -5.29 3.96
CA LEU A 53 3.44 -5.28 3.24
C LEU A 53 4.53 -4.54 4.04
N GLY A 54 4.16 -3.57 4.88
CA GLY A 54 5.07 -2.75 5.65
C GLY A 54 6.05 -1.98 4.76
N LEU A 55 5.55 -1.38 3.69
CA LEU A 55 6.36 -0.58 2.77
C LEU A 55 6.64 0.79 3.38
N LYS A 56 7.82 1.34 3.11
CA LYS A 56 8.12 2.75 3.43
C LYS A 56 7.52 3.66 2.36
N TYR A 57 6.69 4.60 2.80
CA TYR A 57 6.02 5.54 1.91
C TYR A 57 6.57 6.96 2.05
N LYS A 58 6.53 7.70 0.94
CA LYS A 58 6.81 9.13 0.90
C LYS A 58 5.53 9.89 0.60
N ALA A 59 5.25 10.96 1.34
CA ALA A 59 4.09 11.81 1.12
C ALA A 59 4.34 12.73 -0.07
N MET A 60 3.99 12.30 -1.27
CA MET A 60 4.09 13.12 -2.48
C MET A 60 2.76 13.82 -2.79
N GLU A 61 2.79 14.85 -3.66
CA GLU A 61 1.64 15.67 -4.02
C GLU A 61 0.40 14.87 -4.45
N ARG A 62 0.61 13.76 -5.16
CA ARG A 62 -0.47 12.87 -5.61
C ARG A 62 -0.74 11.71 -4.66
N GLY A 63 -0.37 11.86 -3.40
CA GLY A 63 -0.58 10.85 -2.35
C GLY A 63 0.65 9.98 -2.06
N PRO A 64 0.51 8.93 -1.24
CA PRO A 64 1.61 8.08 -0.82
C PRO A 64 2.26 7.33 -1.98
N VAL A 65 3.61 7.27 -1.95
CA VAL A 65 4.44 6.57 -2.94
C VAL A 65 5.38 5.60 -2.22
N PRO A 66 5.34 4.28 -2.52
CA PRO A 66 6.21 3.29 -1.91
C PRO A 66 7.63 3.43 -2.44
N ILE A 67 8.57 3.85 -1.58
CA ILE A 67 9.93 4.23 -1.97
C ILE A 67 10.69 3.07 -2.60
N GLU A 68 10.59 1.87 -2.02
CA GLU A 68 11.29 0.68 -2.50
C GLU A 68 10.88 0.34 -3.94
N ILE A 69 9.60 0.40 -4.24
CA ILE A 69 9.05 0.09 -5.56
C ILE A 69 9.38 1.22 -6.54
N TYR A 70 9.22 2.47 -6.11
CA TYR A 70 9.54 3.63 -6.92
C TYR A 70 11.00 3.62 -7.39
N ASN A 71 11.94 3.34 -6.48
CA ASN A 71 13.37 3.33 -6.80
C ASN A 71 13.77 2.18 -7.72
N LYS A 72 13.11 1.02 -7.58
CA LYS A 72 13.40 -0.18 -8.38
C LYS A 72 12.62 -0.25 -9.70
N ARG A 73 11.66 0.66 -9.97
CA ARG A 73 10.73 0.55 -11.11
C ARG A 73 11.40 0.43 -12.48
N LYS A 74 12.56 1.08 -12.67
CA LYS A 74 13.32 0.95 -13.92
C LYS A 74 13.95 -0.43 -14.00
N GLY A 75 13.44 -1.22 -14.93
CA GLY A 75 13.92 -2.58 -15.15
C GLY A 75 13.38 -3.64 -14.17
N LEU A 76 12.45 -3.29 -13.30
CA LEU A 76 11.84 -4.26 -12.38
C LEU A 76 11.01 -5.27 -13.17
N LYS A 77 11.47 -6.50 -13.13
CA LYS A 77 10.89 -7.64 -13.84
C LYS A 77 10.98 -8.88 -12.98
N THR A 78 9.89 -9.63 -12.95
CA THR A 78 9.78 -10.93 -12.30
C THR A 78 9.17 -11.95 -13.25
N ASP A 79 8.99 -13.17 -12.81
CA ASP A 79 8.20 -14.20 -13.49
C ASP A 79 6.71 -13.84 -13.59
N CYS A 80 6.22 -12.97 -12.71
CA CYS A 80 4.81 -12.66 -12.50
C CYS A 80 4.38 -11.32 -13.10
N PHE A 81 5.28 -10.33 -13.18
CA PHE A 81 5.01 -9.00 -13.76
C PHE A 81 6.28 -8.33 -14.29
N GLU A 82 6.08 -7.27 -15.08
CA GLU A 82 7.15 -6.42 -15.61
C GLU A 82 6.72 -4.96 -15.61
N PHE A 83 7.60 -4.06 -15.12
CA PHE A 83 7.44 -2.62 -15.31
C PHE A 83 7.96 -2.24 -16.69
N LYS A 84 7.12 -1.53 -17.46
CA LYS A 84 7.50 -0.94 -18.75
C LYS A 84 7.44 0.56 -18.67
N GLU A 85 8.55 1.19 -19.03
CA GLU A 85 8.64 2.64 -19.11
C GLU A 85 7.86 3.15 -20.33
N LEU A 86 7.11 4.21 -20.12
CA LEU A 86 6.46 5.02 -21.15
C LEU A 86 7.17 6.38 -21.21
N GLU A 87 6.69 7.28 -22.05
CA GLU A 87 7.16 8.65 -22.07
C GLU A 87 6.96 9.38 -20.73
N ASP A 88 7.78 10.38 -20.45
CA ASP A 88 7.71 11.23 -19.25
C ASP A 88 7.87 10.49 -17.90
N ASP A 89 8.78 9.50 -17.80
CA ASP A 89 9.04 8.72 -16.57
C ASP A 89 7.78 8.06 -15.98
N LYS A 90 6.80 7.76 -16.84
CA LYS A 90 5.59 7.02 -16.51
C LYS A 90 5.82 5.54 -16.72
N PHE A 91 5.22 4.72 -15.88
CA PHE A 91 5.34 3.26 -15.98
C PHE A 91 3.97 2.59 -15.98
N ILE A 92 3.89 1.50 -16.72
CA ILE A 92 2.80 0.53 -16.62
C ILE A 92 3.35 -0.79 -16.11
N ILE A 93 2.50 -1.55 -15.44
CA ILE A 93 2.82 -2.88 -14.92
C ILE A 93 2.07 -3.90 -15.76
N MET A 94 2.85 -4.70 -16.49
CA MET A 94 2.34 -5.76 -17.35
C MET A 94 2.30 -7.07 -16.59
N PRO A 95 1.13 -7.71 -16.42
CA PRO A 95 1.07 -9.05 -15.84
C PRO A 95 1.73 -10.07 -16.79
N LYS A 96 2.46 -11.04 -16.24
CA LYS A 96 3.13 -12.13 -16.97
C LYS A 96 2.73 -13.52 -16.50
N GLY A 97 2.40 -13.64 -15.23
CA GLY A 97 2.03 -14.89 -14.59
C GLY A 97 0.85 -14.72 -13.64
N HIS A 98 0.70 -15.67 -12.75
CA HIS A 98 -0.36 -15.68 -11.75
C HIS A 98 0.22 -15.40 -10.36
N PRO A 99 -0.46 -14.62 -9.50
CA PRO A 99 -0.02 -14.42 -8.14
C PRO A 99 -0.18 -15.71 -7.32
N SER A 100 0.79 -16.02 -6.47
CA SER A 100 0.59 -17.00 -5.40
C SER A 100 -0.06 -16.30 -4.20
N LEU A 101 -1.26 -16.75 -3.83
CA LEU A 101 -2.02 -16.19 -2.71
C LEU A 101 -1.77 -16.91 -1.39
N GLU A 102 -0.94 -17.95 -1.38
CA GLU A 102 -0.61 -18.74 -0.19
C GLU A 102 0.08 -17.94 0.94
N TYR A 103 0.70 -16.81 0.58
CA TYR A 103 1.36 -15.90 1.53
C TYR A 103 0.40 -14.96 2.24
N PHE A 104 -0.88 -14.92 1.85
CA PHE A 104 -1.88 -13.99 2.36
C PHE A 104 -2.96 -14.69 3.16
N SER A 105 -3.40 -14.05 4.22
CA SER A 105 -4.61 -14.46 4.94
C SER A 105 -5.88 -14.19 4.11
N SER A 106 -6.99 -14.84 4.48
CA SER A 106 -8.28 -14.58 3.83
C SER A 106 -8.72 -13.11 3.94
N TYR A 107 -8.39 -12.44 5.05
CA TYR A 107 -8.64 -11.01 5.25
C TYR A 107 -7.86 -10.16 4.23
N GLU A 108 -6.56 -10.42 4.06
CA GLU A 108 -5.70 -9.67 3.14
C GLU A 108 -6.15 -9.87 1.68
N ILE A 109 -6.54 -11.09 1.31
CA ILE A 109 -7.10 -11.38 -0.03
C ILE A 109 -8.40 -10.61 -0.26
N GLN A 110 -9.31 -10.58 0.73
CA GLN A 110 -10.54 -9.81 0.64
C GLN A 110 -10.26 -8.31 0.47
N LYS A 111 -9.28 -7.76 1.19
CA LYS A 111 -8.88 -6.35 1.03
C LYS A 111 -8.38 -6.06 -0.37
N MET A 112 -7.49 -6.89 -0.91
CA MET A 112 -6.99 -6.74 -2.29
C MET A 112 -8.14 -6.81 -3.30
N SER A 113 -9.07 -7.76 -3.15
CA SER A 113 -10.25 -7.89 -4.02
C SER A 113 -11.14 -6.66 -3.97
N ARG A 114 -11.41 -6.16 -2.76
CA ARG A 114 -12.23 -4.95 -2.57
C ARG A 114 -11.61 -3.73 -3.23
N LEU A 115 -10.31 -3.53 -3.12
CA LEU A 115 -9.62 -2.42 -3.80
C LEU A 115 -9.76 -2.49 -5.33
N ILE A 116 -9.67 -3.70 -5.90
CA ILE A 116 -9.92 -3.92 -7.32
C ILE A 116 -11.38 -3.63 -7.67
N GLU A 117 -12.34 -4.05 -6.85
CA GLU A 117 -13.77 -3.78 -7.08
C GLU A 117 -14.10 -2.29 -7.11
N ILE A 118 -13.46 -1.50 -6.24
CA ILE A 118 -13.69 -0.06 -6.11
C ILE A 118 -12.99 0.71 -7.24
N PHE A 119 -11.73 0.42 -7.52
CA PHE A 119 -10.89 1.29 -8.34
C PHE A 119 -10.55 0.75 -9.73
N ALA A 120 -10.71 -0.56 -10.00
CA ALA A 120 -10.47 -1.10 -11.32
C ALA A 120 -11.70 -0.98 -12.21
N ASP A 121 -12.06 0.25 -12.55
CA ASP A 121 -13.15 0.58 -13.46
C ASP A 121 -12.65 1.51 -14.57
N VAL A 122 -13.26 1.40 -15.75
CA VAL A 122 -12.87 2.20 -16.93
C VAL A 122 -13.17 3.70 -16.78
N PHE A 123 -14.06 4.05 -15.87
CA PHE A 123 -14.45 5.42 -15.56
C PHE A 123 -13.61 6.05 -14.44
N VAL A 124 -12.93 5.24 -13.61
CA VAL A 124 -12.07 5.73 -12.54
C VAL A 124 -10.74 6.23 -13.11
N LYS A 125 -10.41 7.49 -12.82
CA LYS A 125 -9.18 8.15 -13.24
C LYS A 125 -8.11 8.08 -12.15
N ALA A 126 -6.86 8.32 -12.54
CA ALA A 126 -5.75 8.40 -11.58
C ALA A 126 -5.90 9.57 -10.59
N SER A 127 -6.64 10.63 -10.95
CA SER A 127 -7.04 11.70 -10.02
C SER A 127 -7.93 11.19 -8.91
N ASP A 128 -8.93 10.37 -9.25
CA ASP A 128 -9.97 9.92 -8.33
C ASP A 128 -9.38 9.02 -7.24
N ILE A 129 -8.53 8.05 -7.62
CA ILE A 129 -7.85 7.19 -6.64
C ILE A 129 -6.79 7.98 -5.83
N SER A 130 -6.19 9.03 -6.40
CA SER A 130 -5.29 9.91 -5.66
C SER A 130 -6.06 10.73 -4.62
N GLU A 131 -7.21 11.31 -4.98
CA GLU A 131 -8.08 12.05 -4.09
C GLU A 131 -8.60 11.17 -2.96
N ALA A 132 -9.09 9.96 -3.26
CA ALA A 132 -9.47 8.98 -2.25
C ALA A 132 -8.32 8.71 -1.28
N SER A 133 -7.08 8.55 -1.76
CA SER A 133 -5.93 8.34 -0.89
C SER A 133 -5.59 9.54 0.00
N HIS A 134 -5.94 10.76 -0.42
CA HIS A 134 -5.80 11.96 0.40
C HIS A 134 -6.85 12.03 1.51
N GLU A 135 -8.05 11.50 1.25
CA GLU A 135 -9.14 11.50 2.24
C GLU A 135 -8.99 10.37 3.26
N ASP A 136 -8.64 9.17 2.82
CA ASP A 136 -8.74 7.97 3.65
C ASP A 136 -7.42 7.62 4.37
N ILE A 137 -6.25 8.03 3.81
CA ILE A 137 -4.95 7.77 4.45
C ILE A 137 -4.55 8.96 5.32
N ARG A 138 -4.92 8.90 6.61
CA ARG A 138 -4.62 9.93 7.59
C ARG A 138 -3.12 10.21 7.70
N ALA A 139 -2.29 9.16 7.75
CA ALA A 139 -0.83 9.28 7.87
C ALA A 139 -0.22 10.11 6.74
N TRP A 140 -0.72 9.96 5.50
CA TRP A 140 -0.30 10.82 4.39
C TRP A 140 -0.67 12.29 4.64
N LYS A 141 -1.89 12.56 5.09
CA LYS A 141 -2.42 13.91 5.33
C LYS A 141 -1.62 14.64 6.41
N GLU A 142 -1.33 13.97 7.52
CA GLU A 142 -0.55 14.54 8.62
C GLU A 142 0.91 14.78 8.21
N THR A 143 1.55 13.82 7.54
CA THR A 143 2.92 14.01 7.03
C THR A 143 2.97 15.14 6.00
N TRP A 144 2.03 15.21 5.03
CA TRP A 144 2.01 16.24 4.00
C TRP A 144 1.87 17.65 4.57
N ARG A 145 1.08 17.81 5.66
CA ARG A 145 0.92 19.08 6.38
C ARG A 145 2.19 19.49 7.11
N ARG A 146 2.86 18.53 7.76
CA ARG A 146 4.08 18.75 8.53
C ARG A 146 5.28 18.97 7.63
N GLU A 147 5.46 18.10 6.65
CA GLU A 147 6.61 18.08 5.75
C GLU A 147 6.24 17.52 4.38
N LYS A 148 6.13 18.39 3.38
CA LYS A 148 5.90 17.95 1.99
C LYS A 148 7.05 17.08 1.51
N ASN A 149 6.72 15.96 0.88
CA ASN A 149 7.69 14.92 0.50
C ASN A 149 8.43 14.25 1.67
N GLY A 150 7.91 14.36 2.90
CA GLY A 150 8.43 13.63 4.07
C GLY A 150 8.14 12.13 3.99
N ILE A 151 8.84 11.38 4.85
CA ILE A 151 8.55 9.96 5.07
C ILE A 151 7.29 9.84 5.92
N ILE A 152 6.35 9.00 5.48
CA ILE A 152 5.11 8.75 6.22
C ILE A 152 5.40 7.84 7.40
N ASP A 153 5.02 8.29 8.59
CA ASP A 153 5.02 7.48 9.79
C ASP A 153 3.69 6.74 9.93
N TYR A 154 3.74 5.46 10.20
CA TYR A 154 2.54 4.64 10.46
C TYR A 154 1.78 5.08 11.72
N ASP A 155 2.46 5.67 12.72
CA ASP A 155 1.84 6.23 13.92
C ASP A 155 0.78 7.29 13.56
N ASP A 156 1.07 8.10 12.55
CA ASP A 156 0.17 9.16 12.08
C ASP A 156 -1.19 8.65 11.54
N GLN A 157 -1.34 7.34 11.31
CA GLN A 157 -2.61 6.75 10.86
C GLN A 157 -3.65 6.74 11.98
N PHE A 158 -3.21 6.63 13.23
CA PHE A 158 -4.11 6.63 14.38
C PHE A 158 -4.43 8.06 14.86
N PRO A 159 -5.64 8.29 15.40
CA PRO A 159 -6.00 9.61 15.93
C PRO A 159 -5.29 9.88 17.27
N GLY A 160 -4.56 10.99 17.33
CA GLY A 160 -3.79 11.37 18.51
C GLY A 160 -2.50 10.58 18.68
N ASP A 161 -1.77 10.86 19.74
CA ASP A 161 -0.57 10.09 20.07
C ASP A 161 -0.97 8.88 20.94
N ILE A 162 -0.98 7.72 20.29
CA ILE A 162 -1.40 6.46 20.94
C ILE A 162 -0.43 6.00 22.04
N THR A 163 0.81 6.52 22.07
CA THR A 163 1.80 6.15 23.09
C THR A 163 1.48 6.76 24.45
N TYR A 164 0.67 7.82 24.49
CA TYR A 164 0.22 8.48 25.73
C TYR A 164 -1.18 8.07 26.19
N LYS A 165 -1.89 7.22 25.41
CA LYS A 165 -3.19 6.69 25.84
C LYS A 165 -3.01 5.67 26.96
N GLY A 166 -3.91 5.72 27.95
CA GLY A 166 -4.00 4.64 28.94
C GLY A 166 -4.47 3.33 28.31
N GLU A 167 -4.06 2.18 28.87
CA GLU A 167 -4.43 0.86 28.32
C GLU A 167 -5.93 0.68 28.07
N LYS A 168 -6.80 1.29 28.89
CA LYS A 168 -8.26 1.22 28.73
C LYS A 168 -8.83 2.13 27.64
N GLU A 169 -8.01 3.00 27.06
CA GLU A 169 -8.40 3.95 26.02
C GLU A 169 -7.96 3.51 24.63
N LEU A 170 -7.11 2.47 24.56
CA LEU A 170 -6.65 1.90 23.30
C LEU A 170 -7.75 1.04 22.66
N THR A 171 -7.91 1.20 21.36
CA THR A 171 -8.67 0.24 20.55
C THR A 171 -7.84 -1.02 20.33
N PRO A 172 -8.46 -2.17 19.99
CA PRO A 172 -7.71 -3.40 19.71
C PRO A 172 -6.64 -3.24 18.61
N SER A 173 -6.89 -2.44 17.59
CA SER A 173 -5.91 -2.19 16.53
C SER A 173 -4.75 -1.31 17.00
N GLU A 174 -5.00 -0.31 17.84
CA GLU A 174 -3.95 0.51 18.46
C GLU A 174 -3.05 -0.31 19.40
N GLU A 175 -3.65 -1.18 20.22
CA GLU A 175 -2.90 -2.10 21.09
C GLU A 175 -2.02 -3.05 20.28
N HIS A 176 -2.58 -3.70 19.26
CA HIS A 176 -1.82 -4.58 18.36
C HIS A 176 -0.69 -3.84 17.64
N TYR A 177 -0.94 -2.60 17.23
CA TYR A 177 0.09 -1.80 16.58
C TYR A 177 1.27 -1.48 17.51
N LEU A 178 1.02 -1.10 18.76
CA LEU A 178 2.08 -0.85 19.74
C LEU A 178 2.93 -2.11 19.98
N ILE A 179 2.30 -3.29 20.03
CA ILE A 179 3.01 -4.57 20.12
C ILE A 179 3.84 -4.81 18.86
N TYR A 180 3.25 -4.65 17.68
CA TYR A 180 3.94 -4.80 16.41
C TYR A 180 5.17 -3.89 16.32
N LYS A 181 5.02 -2.62 16.65
CA LYS A 181 6.09 -1.61 16.64
C LYS A 181 7.23 -1.97 17.59
N SER A 182 6.92 -2.37 18.81
CA SER A 182 7.93 -2.79 19.79
C SER A 182 8.75 -4.00 19.34
N LEU A 183 8.11 -4.95 18.65
CA LEU A 183 8.79 -6.13 18.08
C LEU A 183 9.69 -5.76 16.88
N GLU A 184 9.29 -4.80 16.05
CA GLU A 184 10.12 -4.28 14.95
C GLU A 184 11.37 -3.57 15.49
N GLU A 185 11.22 -2.71 16.51
CA GLU A 185 12.33 -2.00 17.15
C GLU A 185 13.32 -2.95 17.84
N ALA A 186 12.84 -4.01 18.45
CA ALA A 186 13.68 -5.04 19.08
C ALA A 186 14.46 -5.93 18.09
N SER A 187 14.11 -5.88 16.80
CA SER A 187 14.70 -6.72 15.75
C SER A 187 15.83 -5.99 14.98
N HIS A 188 16.10 -4.74 15.32
CA HIS A 188 17.15 -3.89 14.77
C HIS A 188 18.23 -3.58 15.81
#